data_b425f23a871baf4e8fb6413866c31608
#
_entry.id   b425f23a871baf4e8fb6413866c31608
#
_cell.length_a   1.000
_cell.length_b   1.000
_cell.length_c   1.000
_cell.angle_alpha   90.00
_cell.angle_beta   90.00
_cell.angle_gamma   90.00
#
_symmetry.space_group_name_H-M   'P 1'
#
loop_
_entity.id
_entity.type
_entity.pdbx_description
1 polymer ?
#
loop_
_entity_poly.entity_id
_entity_poly.type
_entity_poly.pdbx_seq_one_letter_code
_entity_poly.pdbx_strand_id
1 'polypeptide(L)'
;MAISASMVKELREMTGAGMMDCKKALTETDGDMDKAVDYLRENGLAKAEKKAGRIAAEGIVKTNISADKKKASIVEVNSETDFVAKNEKFQAFVEAVAAQAIDTDAADIEAF
;
A
#
# COMPACT_ATOMS: atom_id res chain seq x y z
N MET A 1 9.13 -20.95 -19.24
CA MET A 1 8.63 -19.86 -20.11
C MET A 1 9.56 -18.67 -20.00
N ALA A 2 9.88 -18.05 -21.12
CA ALA A 2 10.69 -16.82 -21.10
C ALA A 2 9.87 -15.63 -20.61
N ILE A 3 10.41 -14.88 -19.68
CA ILE A 3 9.76 -13.70 -19.14
C ILE A 3 10.07 -12.51 -20.03
N SER A 4 9.05 -11.92 -20.64
CA SER A 4 9.19 -10.76 -21.51
C SER A 4 9.18 -9.43 -20.73
N ALA A 5 9.76 -8.39 -21.32
CA ALA A 5 9.71 -7.05 -20.74
C ALA A 5 8.28 -6.51 -20.62
N SER A 6 7.39 -6.89 -21.54
CA SER A 6 5.97 -6.50 -21.48
C SER A 6 5.24 -7.13 -20.30
N MET A 7 5.53 -8.38 -19.97
CA MET A 7 4.97 -9.04 -18.78
C MET A 7 5.41 -8.36 -17.49
N VAL A 8 6.67 -8.00 -17.39
CA VAL A 8 7.22 -7.27 -16.22
C VAL A 8 6.54 -5.90 -16.08
N LYS A 9 6.39 -5.19 -17.20
CA LYS A 9 5.72 -3.89 -17.21
C LYS A 9 4.27 -4.00 -16.76
N GLU A 10 3.53 -4.95 -17.29
CA GLU A 10 2.13 -5.20 -16.95
C GLU A 10 1.97 -5.50 -15.45
N LEU A 11 2.79 -6.41 -14.91
CA LEU A 11 2.76 -6.74 -13.49
C LEU A 11 3.09 -5.53 -12.62
N ARG A 12 4.04 -4.71 -13.05
CA ARG A 12 4.39 -3.48 -12.35
C ARG A 12 3.25 -2.46 -12.33
N GLU A 13 2.54 -2.31 -13.46
CA GLU A 13 1.37 -1.43 -13.54
C GLU A 13 0.23 -1.91 -12.64
N MET A 14 0.02 -3.22 -12.56
CA MET A 14 -1.01 -3.82 -11.71
C MET A 14 -0.70 -3.70 -10.21
N THR A 15 0.55 -3.82 -9.81
CA THR A 15 0.93 -3.99 -8.40
C THR A 15 1.67 -2.79 -7.80
N GLY A 16 2.26 -1.94 -8.62
CA GLY A 16 3.15 -0.88 -8.16
C GLY A 16 4.49 -1.37 -7.63
N ALA A 17 4.78 -2.66 -7.69
CA ALA A 17 6.05 -3.23 -7.23
C ALA A 17 7.22 -2.83 -8.12
N GLY A 18 8.44 -2.90 -7.59
CA GLY A 18 9.65 -2.60 -8.34
C GLY A 18 9.90 -3.57 -9.49
N MET A 19 10.59 -3.10 -10.53
CA MET A 19 10.87 -3.89 -11.74
C MET A 19 11.54 -5.23 -11.44
N MET A 20 12.52 -5.25 -10.56
CA MET A 20 13.26 -6.46 -10.20
C MET A 20 12.41 -7.44 -9.40
N ASP A 21 11.56 -6.93 -8.51
CA ASP A 21 10.62 -7.76 -7.75
C ASP A 21 9.59 -8.40 -8.69
N CYS A 22 9.08 -7.65 -9.67
CA CYS A 22 8.15 -8.18 -10.69
C CYS A 22 8.81 -9.26 -11.55
N LYS A 23 10.05 -9.02 -11.99
CA LYS A 23 10.81 -10.02 -12.77
C LYS A 23 11.02 -11.30 -11.97
N LYS A 24 11.39 -11.17 -10.71
CA LYS A 24 11.57 -12.31 -9.80
C LYS A 24 10.26 -13.07 -9.62
N ALA A 25 9.17 -12.36 -9.34
CA ALA A 25 7.85 -12.97 -9.15
C ALA A 25 7.42 -13.78 -10.39
N LEU A 26 7.59 -13.23 -11.58
CA LEU A 26 7.26 -13.93 -12.84
C LEU A 26 8.17 -15.14 -13.06
N THR A 27 9.44 -15.05 -12.73
CA THR A 27 10.38 -16.17 -12.82
C THR A 27 9.97 -17.30 -11.89
N GLU A 28 9.66 -16.99 -10.64
CA GLU A 28 9.25 -17.98 -9.62
C GLU A 28 7.90 -18.64 -9.92
N THR A 29 7.04 -17.96 -10.67
CA THR A 29 5.71 -18.44 -11.04
C THR A 29 5.60 -18.89 -12.48
N ASP A 30 6.74 -19.04 -13.17
CA ASP A 30 6.82 -19.50 -14.55
C ASP A 30 5.93 -18.72 -15.54
N GLY A 31 5.89 -17.39 -15.34
CA GLY A 31 5.13 -16.48 -16.19
C GLY A 31 3.63 -16.39 -15.88
N ASP A 32 3.17 -17.05 -14.84
CA ASP A 32 1.77 -16.97 -14.40
C ASP A 32 1.53 -15.62 -13.70
N MET A 33 0.75 -14.76 -14.33
CA MET A 33 0.52 -13.39 -13.85
C MET A 33 -0.22 -13.35 -12.51
N ASP A 34 -1.26 -14.16 -12.34
CA ASP A 34 -2.06 -14.18 -11.11
C ASP A 34 -1.23 -14.69 -9.93
N LYS A 35 -0.49 -15.76 -10.13
CA LYS A 35 0.44 -16.27 -9.11
C LYS A 35 1.55 -15.30 -8.79
N ALA A 36 2.00 -14.52 -9.78
CA ALA A 36 3.00 -13.48 -9.56
C ALA A 36 2.48 -12.35 -8.68
N VAL A 37 1.21 -11.96 -8.82
CA VAL A 37 0.55 -11.00 -7.93
C VAL A 37 0.51 -11.53 -6.50
N ASP A 38 0.10 -12.78 -6.32
CA ASP A 38 0.07 -13.41 -4.99
C ASP A 38 1.46 -13.52 -4.38
N TYR A 39 2.44 -13.92 -5.17
CA TYR A 39 3.85 -13.97 -4.76
C TYR A 39 4.35 -12.61 -4.25
N LEU A 40 4.05 -11.52 -4.98
CA LEU A 40 4.42 -10.17 -4.58
C LEU A 40 3.72 -9.74 -3.29
N ARG A 41 2.46 -10.09 -3.13
CA ARG A 41 1.69 -9.80 -1.91
C ARG A 41 2.29 -10.48 -0.69
N GLU A 42 2.54 -11.77 -0.76
CA GLU A 42 3.14 -12.56 0.33
C GLU A 42 4.53 -12.04 0.71
N ASN A 43 5.37 -11.74 -0.28
CA ASN A 43 6.70 -11.18 -0.02
C ASN A 43 6.64 -9.76 0.53
N GLY A 44 5.65 -8.97 0.11
CA GLY A 44 5.41 -7.63 0.66
C GLY A 44 5.05 -7.69 2.14
N LEU A 45 4.16 -8.59 2.52
CA LEU A 45 3.79 -8.82 3.92
C LEU A 45 5.01 -9.24 4.76
N ALA A 46 5.81 -10.19 4.28
CA ALA A 46 7.02 -10.62 4.97
C ALA A 46 8.05 -9.49 5.14
N LYS A 47 8.19 -8.62 4.14
CA LYS A 47 9.05 -7.43 4.24
C LYS A 47 8.51 -6.42 5.26
N ALA A 48 7.18 -6.23 5.29
CA ALA A 48 6.54 -5.34 6.24
C ALA A 48 6.72 -5.82 7.69
N GLU A 49 6.55 -7.11 7.93
CA GLU A 49 6.79 -7.71 9.25
C GLU A 49 8.21 -7.48 9.77
N LYS A 50 9.20 -7.61 8.90
CA LYS A 50 10.61 -7.34 9.26
C LYS A 50 10.86 -5.89 9.65
N LYS A 51 10.03 -4.96 9.18
CA LYS A 51 10.14 -3.53 9.45
C LYS A 51 9.22 -3.05 10.57
N ALA A 52 8.36 -3.91 11.09
CA ALA A 52 7.33 -3.53 12.08
C ALA A 52 7.90 -2.90 13.36
N GLY A 53 9.14 -3.25 13.73
CA GLY A 53 9.82 -2.69 14.89
C GLY A 53 10.50 -1.34 14.67
N ARG A 54 10.48 -0.79 13.44
CA ARG A 54 11.11 0.50 13.17
C ARG A 54 10.31 1.65 13.73
N ILE A 55 11.01 2.69 14.19
CA ILE A 55 10.36 3.90 14.70
C ILE A 55 9.83 4.72 13.53
N ALA A 56 8.53 5.01 13.54
CA ALA A 56 7.86 5.88 12.60
C ALA A 56 7.27 7.07 13.35
N ALA A 57 8.11 8.07 13.64
CA ALA A 57 7.77 9.22 14.45
C ALA A 57 7.26 10.41 13.63
N GLU A 58 7.42 10.37 12.32
CA GLU A 58 6.89 11.34 11.37
C GLU A 58 5.55 10.84 10.80
N GLY A 59 4.92 11.61 9.95
CA GLY A 59 3.67 11.25 9.32
C GLY A 59 2.75 12.44 9.17
N ILE A 60 1.47 12.17 8.86
CA ILE A 60 0.45 13.20 8.74
C ILE A 60 -0.85 12.78 9.44
N VAL A 61 -1.56 13.79 9.93
CA VAL A 61 -2.93 13.67 10.41
C VAL A 61 -3.85 14.24 9.34
N LYS A 62 -4.90 13.53 9.01
CA LYS A 62 -5.88 13.95 8.02
C LYS A 62 -7.29 13.79 8.53
N THR A 63 -8.11 14.79 8.24
CA THR A 63 -9.55 14.75 8.51
C THR A 63 -10.32 14.60 7.22
N ASN A 64 -11.51 14.02 7.30
CA ASN A 64 -12.48 13.99 6.21
C ASN A 64 -13.86 14.27 6.79
N ILE A 65 -14.64 15.10 6.10
CA ILE A 65 -15.99 15.46 6.50
C ILE A 65 -16.94 15.10 5.37
N SER A 66 -18.03 14.40 5.69
CA SER A 66 -19.03 14.01 4.67
C SER A 66 -19.71 15.25 4.06
N ALA A 67 -20.26 15.08 2.84
CA ALA A 67 -20.93 16.15 2.13
C ALA A 67 -22.10 16.78 2.92
N ASP A 68 -22.84 15.97 3.67
CA ASP A 68 -23.94 16.41 4.52
C ASP A 68 -23.48 16.97 5.89
N LYS A 69 -22.16 16.94 6.17
CA LYS A 69 -21.53 17.42 7.40
C LYS A 69 -21.97 16.69 8.68
N LYS A 70 -22.55 15.50 8.54
CA LYS A 70 -23.02 14.70 9.68
C LYS A 70 -22.03 13.67 10.18
N LYS A 71 -21.02 13.34 9.38
CA LYS A 71 -19.95 12.39 9.70
C LYS A 71 -18.60 13.03 9.45
N ALA A 72 -17.65 12.68 10.29
CA ALA A 72 -16.26 13.07 10.11
C ALA A 72 -15.34 11.94 10.56
N SER A 73 -14.17 11.90 10.00
CA SER A 73 -13.08 11.04 10.45
C SER A 73 -11.83 11.86 10.70
N ILE A 74 -10.97 11.34 11.55
CA ILE A 74 -9.61 11.82 11.73
C ILE A 74 -8.70 10.60 11.79
N VAL A 75 -7.63 10.62 11.01
CA VAL A 75 -6.66 9.53 10.96
C VAL A 75 -5.25 10.08 11.11
N GLU A 76 -4.40 9.32 11.76
CA GLU A 76 -2.97 9.55 11.81
C GLU A 76 -2.28 8.38 11.12
N VAL A 77 -1.43 8.68 10.13
CA VAL A 77 -0.62 7.68 9.44
C VAL A 77 0.84 8.08 9.59
N ASN A 78 1.58 7.23 10.26
CA ASN A 78 2.98 7.48 10.57
C ASN A 78 3.90 7.04 9.44
N SER A 79 5.05 7.68 9.33
CA SER A 79 6.13 7.34 8.42
C SER A 79 7.47 7.44 9.14
N GLU A 80 8.49 6.79 8.57
CA GLU A 80 9.83 6.83 9.17
C GLU A 80 10.50 8.20 9.00
N THR A 81 10.19 8.92 7.92
CA THR A 81 10.82 10.21 7.59
C THR A 81 9.79 11.27 7.19
N ASP A 82 10.17 12.53 7.35
CA ASP A 82 9.39 13.67 6.87
C ASP A 82 9.33 13.74 5.33
N PHE A 83 10.33 13.20 4.62
CA PHE A 83 10.30 13.08 3.17
C PHE A 83 9.12 12.24 2.69
N VAL A 84 8.86 11.12 3.37
CA VAL A 84 7.68 10.29 3.07
C VAL A 84 6.40 11.05 3.38
N ALA A 85 6.33 11.74 4.52
CA ALA A 85 5.15 12.52 4.92
C ALA A 85 4.81 13.62 3.90
N LYS A 86 5.78 14.18 3.21
CA LYS A 86 5.62 15.21 2.18
C LYS A 86 5.38 14.65 0.78
N ASN A 87 5.54 13.34 0.59
CA ASN A 87 5.36 12.70 -0.71
C ASN A 87 3.89 12.70 -1.13
N GLU A 88 3.61 13.08 -2.38
CA GLU A 88 2.25 13.19 -2.91
C GLU A 88 1.49 11.86 -2.88
N LYS A 89 2.15 10.75 -3.19
CA LYS A 89 1.52 9.42 -3.15
C LYS A 89 1.17 8.99 -1.73
N PHE A 90 2.03 9.31 -0.76
CA PHE A 90 1.74 9.06 0.65
C PHE A 90 0.55 9.90 1.12
N GLN A 91 0.50 11.18 0.77
CA GLN A 91 -0.61 12.07 1.11
C GLN A 91 -1.93 11.59 0.49
N ALA A 92 -1.91 11.16 -0.78
CA ALA A 92 -3.08 10.58 -1.45
C ALA A 92 -3.56 9.30 -0.77
N PHE A 93 -2.64 8.46 -0.32
CA PHE A 93 -2.97 7.26 0.47
C PHE A 93 -3.65 7.64 1.78
N VAL A 94 -3.13 8.60 2.52
CA VAL A 94 -3.72 9.04 3.79
C VAL A 94 -5.10 9.67 3.60
N GLU A 95 -5.31 10.43 2.53
CA GLU A 95 -6.63 10.94 2.15
C GLU A 95 -7.63 9.81 1.88
N ALA A 96 -7.20 8.78 1.17
CA ALA A 96 -8.03 7.60 0.92
C ALA A 96 -8.38 6.86 2.22
N VAL A 97 -7.43 6.73 3.13
CA VAL A 97 -7.66 6.13 4.47
C VAL A 97 -8.69 6.94 5.25
N ALA A 98 -8.56 8.27 5.29
CA ALA A 98 -9.51 9.14 5.97
C ALA A 98 -10.93 9.05 5.36
N ALA A 99 -11.03 8.98 4.04
CA ALA A 99 -12.31 8.81 3.35
C ALA A 99 -12.95 7.45 3.66
N GLN A 100 -12.16 6.39 3.69
CA GLN A 100 -12.61 5.05 4.04
C GLN A 100 -13.08 4.97 5.51
N ALA A 101 -12.41 5.69 6.41
CA ALA A 101 -12.70 5.69 7.83
C ALA A 101 -14.07 6.28 8.17
N ILE A 102 -14.63 7.16 7.33
CA ILE A 102 -15.98 7.74 7.54
C ILE A 102 -17.06 6.65 7.51
N ASP A 103 -16.93 5.69 6.60
CA ASP A 103 -17.97 4.70 6.30
C ASP A 103 -17.69 3.34 6.92
N THR A 104 -16.60 3.18 7.66
CA THR A 104 -16.29 1.93 8.33
C THR A 104 -17.01 1.80 9.67
N ASP A 105 -17.42 0.59 10.01
CA ASP A 105 -17.90 0.18 11.33
C ASP A 105 -16.86 -0.67 12.08
N ALA A 106 -15.63 -0.74 11.57
CA ALA A 106 -14.54 -1.47 12.19
C ALA A 106 -14.27 -0.97 13.61
N ALA A 107 -14.21 -1.91 14.57
CA ALA A 107 -14.02 -1.61 15.98
C ALA A 107 -12.55 -1.33 16.34
N ASP A 108 -11.62 -1.79 15.53
CA ASP A 108 -10.17 -1.65 15.72
C ASP A 108 -9.43 -1.56 14.39
N ILE A 109 -8.13 -1.32 14.46
CA ILE A 109 -7.29 -1.15 13.26
C ILE A 109 -7.16 -2.44 12.45
N GLU A 110 -7.21 -3.59 13.08
CA GLU A 110 -7.10 -4.88 12.39
C GLU A 110 -8.32 -5.17 11.52
N ALA A 111 -9.50 -4.75 11.98
CA ALA A 111 -10.74 -4.90 11.23
C ALA A 111 -10.89 -3.85 10.10
N PHE A 112 -10.15 -2.76 10.18
CA PHE A 112 -10.18 -1.68 9.18
C PHE A 112 -9.37 -2.05 7.94
#